data_03789c0a99c3dbe4a719f9d0b0d104f5
#
_entry.id   03789c0a99c3dbe4a719f9d0b0d104f5
#
_cell.length_a   1.000
_cell.length_b   1.000
_cell.length_c   1.000
_cell.angle_alpha   90.00
_cell.angle_beta   90.00
_cell.angle_gamma   90.00
#
_symmetry.space_group_name_H-M   'P 1'
#
loop_
_entity.id
_entity.type
_entity.pdbx_description
1 polymer ?
#
loop_
_entity_poly.entity_id
_entity_poly.type
_entity_poly.pdbx_seq_one_letter_code
_entity_poly.pdbx_strand_id
1 'polypeptide(L)'
;MVKPLLQGLFLLHGRPLSPLSSVFAVLLLVGCVNSPQEATNPAVAQTRLQLGLAYLTHNNLDSARQNLEKAVAIAPQDYRTQLGMALYEQRIGENHLAEQRYQQVLNMAPENGSVMNNYGAFLCSLGQYVAAQRQFSAAAQLPDYSQVADALENAGYCFFNAGQIGDARRLLSRALKYDPKKGIALLAEANQQFSAGNSEQTRLLIEIYQHSLPASAESLWLQIRFAALAGHDGDKERYGNVLARSFPQSKQYQHFLANEY
;
A
#
# COMPACT_ATOMS: atom_id res chain seq x y z
N MET A 1 38.13 -66.92 9.25
CA MET A 1 37.67 -68.34 9.36
C MET A 1 36.49 -68.56 8.46
N VAL A 2 36.68 -69.43 7.52
CA VAL A 2 35.79 -70.43 6.90
C VAL A 2 34.63 -69.89 6.02
N LYS A 3 34.91 -69.99 4.76
CA LYS A 3 34.25 -70.56 3.56
C LYS A 3 33.06 -71.52 3.81
N PRO A 4 32.45 -72.03 2.72
CA PRO A 4 31.71 -71.58 1.53
C PRO A 4 30.46 -72.45 1.26
N LEU A 5 29.92 -72.34 0.03
CA LEU A 5 29.14 -73.35 -0.74
C LEU A 5 27.74 -72.93 -1.10
N LEU A 6 27.13 -73.12 -2.22
CA LEU A 6 27.36 -73.84 -3.49
C LEU A 6 26.25 -73.46 -4.46
N GLN A 7 26.59 -73.25 -5.67
CA GLN A 7 25.97 -73.70 -6.94
C GLN A 7 24.47 -74.03 -6.99
N GLY A 8 23.80 -73.42 -7.94
CA GLY A 8 22.55 -73.87 -8.52
C GLY A 8 22.33 -73.23 -9.89
N LEU A 9 22.93 -73.93 -10.88
CA LEU A 9 22.78 -73.62 -12.30
C LEU A 9 21.41 -74.10 -12.78
N PHE A 10 20.58 -73.14 -13.29
CA PHE A 10 19.40 -73.46 -14.11
C PHE A 10 19.44 -72.69 -15.43
N LEU A 11 19.78 -73.45 -16.47
CA LEU A 11 19.61 -73.08 -17.85
C LEU A 11 18.11 -73.07 -18.19
N LEU A 12 17.57 -71.93 -18.60
CA LEU A 12 16.32 -71.88 -19.32
C LEU A 12 16.46 -71.07 -20.60
N HIS A 13 16.19 -71.79 -21.61
CA HIS A 13 16.12 -71.56 -23.06
C HIS A 13 15.67 -70.15 -23.44
N GLY A 14 16.42 -69.54 -24.35
CA GLY A 14 16.08 -68.32 -25.05
C GLY A 14 14.80 -68.45 -25.90
N ARG A 15 13.94 -67.47 -25.75
CA ARG A 15 12.97 -67.15 -26.77
C ARG A 15 13.33 -65.77 -27.31
N PRO A 16 13.40 -65.58 -28.65
CA PRO A 16 13.64 -64.25 -29.21
C PRO A 16 12.44 -63.33 -28.97
N LEU A 17 12.69 -62.26 -28.29
CA LEU A 17 11.71 -61.12 -28.15
C LEU A 17 11.59 -60.43 -29.51
N SER A 18 10.39 -60.42 -30.04
CA SER A 18 10.02 -59.75 -31.29
C SER A 18 10.33 -58.23 -31.26
N PRO A 19 10.73 -57.64 -32.40
CA PRO A 19 11.09 -56.22 -32.46
C PRO A 19 9.94 -55.24 -32.24
N LEU A 20 8.73 -55.71 -31.97
CA LEU A 20 7.56 -54.82 -31.70
C LEU A 20 7.47 -54.32 -30.26
N SER A 21 8.23 -54.89 -29.30
CA SER A 21 8.21 -54.42 -27.90
C SER A 21 9.11 -53.22 -27.62
N SER A 22 10.02 -52.86 -28.51
CA SER A 22 10.95 -51.73 -28.31
C SER A 22 10.43 -50.38 -28.72
N VAL A 23 9.29 -50.33 -29.47
CA VAL A 23 8.71 -49.07 -29.93
C VAL A 23 7.76 -48.45 -28.88
N PHE A 24 7.25 -49.25 -27.92
CA PHE A 24 6.31 -48.77 -26.92
C PHE A 24 6.96 -48.11 -25.69
N ALA A 25 8.27 -48.31 -25.47
CA ALA A 25 9.00 -47.77 -24.32
C ALA A 25 9.54 -46.33 -24.55
N VAL A 26 9.56 -45.83 -25.79
CA VAL A 26 10.11 -44.51 -26.14
C VAL A 26 9.03 -43.41 -26.08
N LEU A 27 7.74 -43.76 -26.04
CA LEU A 27 6.63 -42.80 -26.08
C LEU A 27 6.20 -42.21 -24.72
N LEU A 28 6.85 -42.56 -23.61
CA LEU A 28 6.51 -42.07 -22.26
C LEU A 28 7.47 -41.01 -21.70
N LEU A 29 8.43 -40.49 -22.46
CA LEU A 29 9.37 -39.44 -22.04
C LEU A 29 9.07 -38.06 -22.63
N VAL A 30 7.92 -37.86 -23.28
CA VAL A 30 7.46 -36.53 -23.73
C VAL A 30 6.48 -35.93 -22.70
N GLY A 31 6.90 -35.81 -21.48
CA GLY A 31 6.08 -35.28 -20.43
C GLY A 31 6.84 -34.25 -19.59
N CYS A 32 7.10 -33.11 -20.11
CA CYS A 32 7.29 -31.80 -19.48
C CYS A 32 7.78 -30.81 -20.53
N VAL A 33 7.02 -30.66 -21.59
CA VAL A 33 7.13 -29.46 -22.40
C VAL A 33 6.47 -28.38 -21.55
N ASN A 34 7.26 -27.46 -20.98
CA ASN A 34 6.77 -26.20 -20.45
C ASN A 34 5.85 -25.61 -21.51
N SER A 35 4.53 -25.63 -21.26
CA SER A 35 3.59 -25.10 -22.24
C SER A 35 3.82 -23.59 -22.31
N PRO A 36 3.92 -23.01 -23.52
CA PRO A 36 4.06 -21.56 -23.71
C PRO A 36 2.88 -20.76 -23.12
N GLN A 37 1.86 -21.44 -22.63
CA GLN A 37 0.62 -20.88 -22.10
C GLN A 37 0.76 -20.25 -20.71
N GLU A 38 1.82 -20.57 -19.93
CA GLU A 38 2.11 -19.85 -18.69
C GLU A 38 2.67 -18.45 -18.95
N ALA A 39 3.35 -18.26 -20.07
CA ALA A 39 4.01 -17.00 -20.42
C ALA A 39 3.03 -15.84 -20.74
N THR A 40 1.73 -16.13 -20.96
CA THR A 40 0.73 -15.11 -21.34
C THR A 40 -0.57 -15.23 -20.53
N ASN A 41 -0.57 -15.92 -19.39
CA ASN A 41 -1.76 -16.09 -18.58
C ASN A 41 -2.04 -14.85 -17.72
N PRO A 42 -3.13 -14.08 -17.97
CA PRO A 42 -3.45 -12.88 -17.21
C PRO A 42 -3.64 -13.12 -15.70
N ALA A 43 -4.09 -14.32 -15.30
CA ALA A 43 -4.26 -14.66 -13.89
C ALA A 43 -2.89 -14.81 -13.19
N VAL A 44 -1.89 -15.32 -13.89
CA VAL A 44 -0.50 -15.40 -13.38
C VAL A 44 0.08 -13.99 -13.25
N ALA A 45 -0.12 -13.12 -14.25
CA ALA A 45 0.31 -11.72 -14.16
C ALA A 45 -0.32 -11.01 -12.96
N GLN A 46 -1.62 -11.19 -12.76
CA GLN A 46 -2.34 -10.60 -11.62
C GLN A 46 -1.81 -11.12 -10.28
N THR A 47 -1.54 -12.42 -10.16
CA THR A 47 -0.95 -13.00 -8.93
C THR A 47 0.45 -12.44 -8.68
N ARG A 48 1.29 -12.32 -9.72
CA ARG A 48 2.62 -11.73 -9.61
C ARG A 48 2.55 -10.25 -9.20
N LEU A 49 1.62 -9.49 -9.78
CA LEU A 49 1.38 -8.10 -9.39
C LEU A 49 1.01 -7.98 -7.91
N GLN A 50 0.05 -8.77 -7.44
CA GLN A 50 -0.37 -8.75 -6.03
C GLN A 50 0.78 -9.10 -5.08
N LEU A 51 1.55 -10.15 -5.39
CA LEU A 51 2.73 -10.52 -4.60
C LEU A 51 3.78 -9.41 -4.60
N GLY A 52 4.05 -8.82 -5.75
CA GLY A 52 5.02 -7.73 -5.88
C GLY A 52 4.61 -6.51 -5.04
N LEU A 53 3.34 -6.11 -5.09
CA LEU A 53 2.81 -5.01 -4.28
C LEU A 53 2.82 -5.33 -2.78
N ALA A 54 2.51 -6.57 -2.39
CA ALA A 54 2.59 -7.01 -1.00
C ALA A 54 4.04 -6.94 -0.48
N TYR A 55 5.02 -7.43 -1.25
CA TYR A 55 6.44 -7.31 -0.89
C TYR A 55 6.89 -5.85 -0.81
N LEU A 56 6.41 -4.99 -1.70
CA LEU A 56 6.71 -3.56 -1.69
C LEU A 56 6.20 -2.88 -0.41
N THR A 57 5.00 -3.25 0.04
CA THR A 57 4.40 -2.76 1.30
C THR A 57 5.24 -3.16 2.51
N HIS A 58 5.82 -4.37 2.50
CA HIS A 58 6.70 -4.86 3.56
C HIS A 58 8.18 -4.46 3.37
N ASN A 59 8.47 -3.55 2.43
CA ASN A 59 9.83 -3.08 2.11
C ASN A 59 10.81 -4.19 1.71
N ASN A 60 10.30 -5.33 1.21
CA ASN A 60 11.11 -6.38 0.62
C ASN A 60 11.32 -6.09 -0.87
N LEU A 61 12.27 -5.21 -1.16
CA LEU A 61 12.46 -4.62 -2.49
C LEU A 61 12.90 -5.64 -3.55
N ASP A 62 13.71 -6.62 -3.19
CA ASP A 62 14.18 -7.66 -4.14
C ASP A 62 13.03 -8.57 -4.59
N SER A 63 12.23 -9.06 -3.64
CA SER A 63 11.06 -9.89 -3.97
C SER A 63 9.98 -9.08 -4.69
N ALA A 64 9.80 -7.80 -4.34
CA ALA A 64 8.91 -6.88 -5.05
C ALA A 64 9.32 -6.76 -6.52
N ARG A 65 10.59 -6.43 -6.79
CA ARG A 65 11.14 -6.31 -8.13
C ARG A 65 10.90 -7.55 -8.97
N GLN A 66 11.33 -8.71 -8.47
CA GLN A 66 11.22 -9.98 -9.20
C GLN A 66 9.78 -10.31 -9.61
N ASN A 67 8.81 -10.04 -8.72
CA ASN A 67 7.40 -10.33 -9.01
C ASN A 67 6.79 -9.30 -9.95
N LEU A 68 7.11 -8.02 -9.78
CA LEU A 68 6.61 -6.95 -10.66
C LEU A 68 7.19 -7.04 -12.06
N GLU A 69 8.49 -7.33 -12.23
CA GLU A 69 9.11 -7.59 -13.55
C GLU A 69 8.44 -8.76 -14.26
N LYS A 70 8.15 -9.86 -13.52
CA LYS A 70 7.43 -11.02 -14.09
C LYS A 70 6.00 -10.64 -14.49
N ALA A 71 5.30 -9.83 -13.68
CA ALA A 71 3.96 -9.35 -14.01
C ALA A 71 3.96 -8.52 -15.30
N VAL A 72 4.90 -7.58 -15.44
CA VAL A 72 5.08 -6.77 -16.66
C VAL A 72 5.45 -7.63 -17.86
N ALA A 73 6.34 -8.62 -17.71
CA ALA A 73 6.74 -9.50 -18.80
C ALA A 73 5.56 -10.34 -19.33
N ILE A 74 4.66 -10.78 -18.45
CA ILE A 74 3.48 -11.57 -18.83
C ILE A 74 2.38 -10.69 -19.44
N ALA A 75 2.13 -9.50 -18.88
CA ALA A 75 1.06 -8.60 -19.32
C ALA A 75 1.57 -7.15 -19.47
N PRO A 76 2.41 -6.87 -20.49
CA PRO A 76 3.03 -5.56 -20.69
C PRO A 76 2.03 -4.46 -21.06
N GLN A 77 0.88 -4.82 -21.61
CA GLN A 77 -0.20 -3.91 -21.99
C GLN A 77 -1.28 -3.74 -20.90
N ASP A 78 -1.14 -4.39 -19.76
CA ASP A 78 -2.00 -4.15 -18.62
C ASP A 78 -1.45 -2.97 -17.80
N TYR A 79 -2.18 -1.84 -17.79
CA TYR A 79 -1.77 -0.64 -17.05
C TYR A 79 -1.48 -0.92 -15.56
N ARG A 80 -2.12 -1.93 -14.97
CA ARG A 80 -1.95 -2.28 -13.55
C ARG A 80 -0.56 -2.81 -13.26
N THR A 81 0.00 -3.65 -14.17
CA THR A 81 1.37 -4.18 -14.03
C THR A 81 2.39 -3.05 -14.17
N GLN A 82 2.18 -2.14 -15.13
CA GLN A 82 3.02 -0.96 -15.31
C GLN A 82 2.91 -0.01 -14.11
N LEU A 83 1.71 0.20 -13.55
CA LEU A 83 1.52 1.01 -12.34
C LEU A 83 2.26 0.39 -11.13
N GLY A 84 2.18 -0.94 -10.97
CA GLY A 84 2.92 -1.63 -9.92
C GLY A 84 4.43 -1.39 -10.01
N MET A 85 4.97 -1.40 -11.24
CA MET A 85 6.39 -1.14 -11.47
C MET A 85 6.74 0.34 -11.23
N ALA A 86 5.85 1.30 -11.59
CA ALA A 86 6.04 2.72 -11.27
C ALA A 86 6.15 2.96 -9.75
N LEU A 87 5.29 2.29 -8.97
CA LEU A 87 5.33 2.35 -7.51
C LEU A 87 6.64 1.77 -6.93
N TYR A 88 7.17 0.72 -7.53
CA TYR A 88 8.47 0.17 -7.17
C TYR A 88 9.61 1.15 -7.48
N GLU A 89 9.65 1.68 -8.70
CA GLU A 89 10.66 2.65 -9.13
C GLU A 89 10.65 3.91 -8.24
N GLN A 90 9.47 4.41 -7.91
CA GLN A 90 9.31 5.48 -6.93
C GLN A 90 9.89 5.11 -5.56
N ARG A 91 9.62 3.91 -5.07
CA ARG A 91 10.08 3.43 -3.75
C ARG A 91 11.59 3.36 -3.65
N ILE A 92 12.27 2.99 -4.73
CA ILE A 92 13.75 2.89 -4.77
C ILE A 92 14.43 4.21 -5.15
N GLY A 93 13.65 5.28 -5.40
CA GLY A 93 14.18 6.61 -5.73
C GLY A 93 14.54 6.82 -7.19
N GLU A 94 14.19 5.89 -8.08
CA GLU A 94 14.39 6.01 -9.53
C GLU A 94 13.32 6.93 -10.13
N ASN A 95 13.32 8.20 -9.69
CA ASN A 95 12.26 9.16 -9.95
C ASN A 95 12.03 9.42 -11.46
N HIS A 96 13.09 9.43 -12.26
CA HIS A 96 12.95 9.63 -13.70
C HIS A 96 12.24 8.46 -14.39
N LEU A 97 12.59 7.22 -14.03
CA LEU A 97 11.92 6.02 -14.54
C LEU A 97 10.47 5.95 -14.06
N ALA A 98 10.24 6.24 -12.78
CA ALA A 98 8.89 6.30 -12.22
C ALA A 98 8.01 7.31 -12.96
N GLU A 99 8.51 8.53 -13.23
CA GLU A 99 7.76 9.55 -13.94
C GLU A 99 7.40 9.13 -15.37
N GLN A 100 8.37 8.60 -16.11
CA GLN A 100 8.12 8.08 -17.47
C GLN A 100 7.04 6.97 -17.45
N ARG A 101 7.12 6.08 -16.48
CA ARG A 101 6.16 4.99 -16.36
C ARG A 101 4.78 5.48 -15.91
N TYR A 102 4.68 6.42 -14.99
CA TYR A 102 3.39 7.04 -14.64
C TYR A 102 2.73 7.72 -15.84
N GLN A 103 3.49 8.44 -16.66
CA GLN A 103 2.99 9.05 -17.90
C GLN A 103 2.51 8.00 -18.90
N GLN A 104 3.26 6.91 -19.08
CA GLN A 104 2.85 5.77 -19.89
C GLN A 104 1.54 5.17 -19.38
N VAL A 105 1.44 4.91 -18.08
CA VAL A 105 0.24 4.34 -17.44
C VAL A 105 -0.97 5.26 -17.60
N LEU A 106 -0.79 6.57 -17.45
CA LEU A 106 -1.85 7.55 -17.68
C LEU A 106 -2.34 7.55 -19.12
N ASN A 107 -1.45 7.36 -20.11
CA ASN A 107 -1.84 7.21 -21.50
C ASN A 107 -2.60 5.88 -21.78
N MET A 108 -2.25 4.81 -21.06
CA MET A 108 -2.95 3.51 -21.17
C MET A 108 -4.34 3.53 -20.53
N ALA A 109 -4.53 4.34 -19.48
CA ALA A 109 -5.76 4.42 -18.70
C ALA A 109 -6.08 5.88 -18.31
N PRO A 110 -6.44 6.73 -19.29
CA PRO A 110 -6.55 8.19 -19.11
C PRO A 110 -7.73 8.62 -18.23
N GLU A 111 -8.71 7.76 -18.02
CA GLU A 111 -9.88 8.02 -17.16
C GLU A 111 -9.86 7.15 -15.89
N ASN A 112 -8.68 6.77 -15.44
CA ASN A 112 -8.54 5.96 -14.22
C ASN A 112 -8.13 6.82 -13.03
N GLY A 113 -9.07 7.05 -12.10
CA GLY A 113 -8.85 7.87 -10.92
C GLY A 113 -7.74 7.36 -10.01
N SER A 114 -7.55 6.04 -9.91
CA SER A 114 -6.46 5.47 -9.11
C SER A 114 -5.08 5.75 -9.73
N VAL A 115 -4.97 5.71 -11.06
CA VAL A 115 -3.74 6.08 -11.78
C VAL A 115 -3.42 7.55 -11.53
N MET A 116 -4.39 8.44 -11.73
CA MET A 116 -4.23 9.88 -11.49
C MET A 116 -3.84 10.17 -10.04
N ASN A 117 -4.50 9.52 -9.08
CA ASN A 117 -4.22 9.70 -7.65
C ASN A 117 -2.78 9.26 -7.30
N ASN A 118 -2.34 8.11 -7.77
CA ASN A 118 -0.97 7.63 -7.53
C ASN A 118 0.08 8.55 -8.19
N TYR A 119 -0.17 8.98 -9.43
CA TYR A 119 0.74 9.92 -10.10
C TYR A 119 0.77 11.28 -9.39
N GLY A 120 -0.38 11.77 -8.92
CA GLY A 120 -0.46 12.98 -8.08
C GLY A 120 0.36 12.87 -6.80
N ALA A 121 0.28 11.73 -6.10
CA ALA A 121 1.08 11.47 -4.90
C ALA A 121 2.59 11.45 -5.20
N PHE A 122 2.99 10.84 -6.30
CA PHE A 122 4.38 10.86 -6.77
C PHE A 122 4.86 12.29 -7.05
N LEU A 123 4.12 13.06 -7.86
CA LEU A 123 4.46 14.46 -8.17
C LEU A 123 4.57 15.32 -6.90
N CYS A 124 3.68 15.10 -5.94
CA CYS A 124 3.71 15.77 -4.64
C CYS A 124 5.00 15.45 -3.86
N SER A 125 5.43 14.20 -3.86
CA SER A 125 6.67 13.78 -3.20
C SER A 125 7.92 14.44 -3.79
N LEU A 126 7.85 14.87 -5.06
CA LEU A 126 8.89 15.63 -5.74
C LEU A 126 8.77 17.15 -5.55
N GLY A 127 7.80 17.64 -4.75
CA GLY A 127 7.54 19.06 -4.60
C GLY A 127 6.84 19.71 -5.81
N GLN A 128 6.39 18.93 -6.78
CA GLN A 128 5.67 19.40 -7.96
C GLN A 128 4.18 19.64 -7.66
N TYR A 129 3.90 20.48 -6.67
CA TYR A 129 2.58 20.64 -6.06
C TYR A 129 1.46 21.01 -7.04
N VAL A 130 1.74 21.89 -8.00
CA VAL A 130 0.75 22.32 -9.01
C VAL A 130 0.38 21.17 -9.94
N ALA A 131 1.35 20.37 -10.38
CA ALA A 131 1.10 19.20 -11.22
C ALA A 131 0.37 18.11 -10.44
N ALA A 132 0.76 17.86 -9.20
CA ALA A 132 0.09 16.94 -8.29
C ALA A 132 -1.38 17.29 -8.10
N GLN A 133 -1.67 18.56 -7.85
CA GLN A 133 -3.05 19.05 -7.67
C GLN A 133 -3.93 18.84 -8.89
N ARG A 134 -3.39 18.99 -10.09
CA ARG A 134 -4.14 18.72 -11.33
C ARG A 134 -4.56 17.25 -11.38
N GLN A 135 -3.67 16.32 -11.04
CA GLN A 135 -3.95 14.90 -11.05
C GLN A 135 -5.00 14.52 -9.98
N PHE A 136 -4.84 15.00 -8.74
CA PHE A 136 -5.82 14.75 -7.67
C PHE A 136 -7.20 15.32 -8.00
N SER A 137 -7.26 16.55 -8.56
CA SER A 137 -8.52 17.17 -8.93
C SER A 137 -9.20 16.41 -10.07
N ALA A 138 -8.45 15.96 -11.06
CA ALA A 138 -8.98 15.13 -12.15
C ALA A 138 -9.55 13.82 -11.60
N ALA A 139 -8.80 13.11 -10.74
CA ALA A 139 -9.28 11.89 -10.10
C ALA A 139 -10.58 12.11 -9.31
N ALA A 140 -10.64 13.15 -8.49
CA ALA A 140 -11.80 13.43 -7.63
C ALA A 140 -13.07 13.88 -8.41
N GLN A 141 -12.94 14.25 -9.68
CA GLN A 141 -14.05 14.65 -10.55
C GLN A 141 -14.60 13.51 -11.40
N LEU A 142 -13.93 12.36 -11.47
CA LEU A 142 -14.43 11.22 -12.22
C LEU A 142 -15.69 10.65 -11.57
N PRO A 143 -16.78 10.46 -12.33
CA PRO A 143 -18.09 10.04 -11.79
C PRO A 143 -18.04 8.68 -11.08
N ASP A 144 -17.26 7.75 -11.62
CA ASP A 144 -17.19 6.36 -11.17
C ASP A 144 -15.99 6.08 -10.24
N TYR A 145 -15.28 7.11 -9.80
CA TYR A 145 -14.15 6.93 -8.91
C TYR A 145 -14.60 6.75 -7.45
N SER A 146 -14.60 5.52 -6.98
CA SER A 146 -15.04 5.16 -5.62
C SER A 146 -14.12 5.67 -4.51
N GLN A 147 -12.88 6.04 -4.82
CA GLN A 147 -11.85 6.46 -3.84
C GLN A 147 -11.65 7.99 -3.83
N VAL A 148 -12.73 8.76 -4.01
CA VAL A 148 -12.67 10.24 -3.96
C VAL A 148 -12.08 10.75 -2.65
N ALA A 149 -12.38 10.08 -1.53
CA ALA A 149 -11.82 10.43 -0.23
C ALA A 149 -10.30 10.32 -0.19
N ASP A 150 -9.72 9.29 -0.85
CA ASP A 150 -8.27 9.09 -0.94
C ASP A 150 -7.60 10.21 -1.75
N ALA A 151 -8.18 10.59 -2.89
CA ALA A 151 -7.66 11.69 -3.68
C ALA A 151 -7.71 13.04 -2.95
N LEU A 152 -8.80 13.30 -2.23
CA LEU A 152 -8.94 14.51 -1.41
C LEU A 152 -7.96 14.54 -0.23
N GLU A 153 -7.75 13.40 0.42
CA GLU A 153 -6.80 13.26 1.51
C GLU A 153 -5.36 13.49 1.03
N ASN A 154 -4.96 12.80 -0.04
CA ASN A 154 -3.64 12.96 -0.64
C ASN A 154 -3.40 14.40 -1.11
N ALA A 155 -4.39 15.04 -1.75
CA ALA A 155 -4.33 16.44 -2.12
C ALA A 155 -4.18 17.35 -0.89
N GLY A 156 -4.95 17.06 0.17
CA GLY A 156 -4.90 17.81 1.43
C GLY A 156 -3.53 17.74 2.09
N TYR A 157 -2.92 16.55 2.19
CA TYR A 157 -1.56 16.40 2.71
C TYR A 157 -0.51 17.00 1.77
N CYS A 158 -0.73 16.99 0.47
CA CYS A 158 0.16 17.65 -0.47
C CYS A 158 0.20 19.17 -0.24
N PHE A 159 -0.95 19.82 -0.05
CA PHE A 159 -1.02 21.23 0.31
C PHE A 159 -0.47 21.51 1.72
N PHE A 160 -0.70 20.59 2.66
CA PHE A 160 -0.12 20.67 4.00
C PHE A 160 1.42 20.72 3.95
N ASN A 161 2.03 19.83 3.19
CA ASN A 161 3.47 19.80 2.98
C ASN A 161 4.00 21.02 2.22
N ALA A 162 3.17 21.60 1.35
CA ALA A 162 3.48 22.84 0.64
C ALA A 162 3.31 24.10 1.50
N GLY A 163 2.87 23.99 2.75
CA GLY A 163 2.57 25.11 3.64
C GLY A 163 1.29 25.88 3.29
N GLN A 164 0.45 25.34 2.40
CA GLN A 164 -0.81 25.94 1.96
C GLN A 164 -1.97 25.52 2.88
N ILE A 165 -1.95 26.06 4.10
CA ILE A 165 -2.80 25.62 5.23
C ILE A 165 -4.31 25.71 4.94
N GLY A 166 -4.77 26.75 4.23
CA GLY A 166 -6.18 26.92 3.89
C GLY A 166 -6.73 25.83 2.99
N ASP A 167 -5.96 25.46 1.96
CA ASP A 167 -6.32 24.39 1.04
C ASP A 167 -6.21 23.02 1.70
N ALA A 168 -5.17 22.79 2.49
CA ALA A 168 -5.01 21.57 3.30
C ALA A 168 -6.25 21.35 4.18
N ARG A 169 -6.65 22.36 4.96
CA ARG A 169 -7.85 22.32 5.81
C ARG A 169 -9.10 21.96 5.01
N ARG A 170 -9.34 22.65 3.92
CA ARG A 170 -10.53 22.47 3.07
C ARG A 170 -10.61 21.05 2.51
N LEU A 171 -9.49 20.51 2.02
CA LEU A 171 -9.45 19.19 1.36
C LEU A 171 -9.51 18.05 2.37
N LEU A 172 -8.76 18.12 3.47
CA LEU A 172 -8.81 17.11 4.53
C LEU A 172 -10.21 17.06 5.18
N SER A 173 -10.83 18.21 5.44
CA SER A 173 -12.22 18.22 5.95
C SER A 173 -13.21 17.63 4.96
N ARG A 174 -13.00 17.80 3.64
CA ARG A 174 -13.84 17.15 2.62
C ARG A 174 -13.59 15.65 2.58
N ALA A 175 -12.34 15.19 2.68
CA ALA A 175 -12.00 13.77 2.75
C ALA A 175 -12.72 13.07 3.91
N LEU A 176 -12.73 13.69 5.11
CA LEU A 176 -13.43 13.18 6.29
C LEU A 176 -14.96 13.15 6.13
N LYS A 177 -15.55 14.03 5.33
CA LYS A 177 -16.99 13.97 5.00
C LYS A 177 -17.33 12.80 4.07
N TYR A 178 -16.43 12.46 3.15
CA TYR A 178 -16.61 11.31 2.25
C TYR A 178 -16.35 9.98 2.97
N ASP A 179 -15.31 9.94 3.80
CA ASP A 179 -14.95 8.76 4.60
C ASP A 179 -14.49 9.17 6.01
N PRO A 180 -15.37 9.11 7.01
CA PRO A 180 -15.02 9.42 8.40
C PRO A 180 -13.92 8.53 9.00
N LYS A 181 -13.68 7.32 8.45
CA LYS A 181 -12.62 6.41 8.92
C LYS A 181 -11.22 6.99 8.74
N LYS A 182 -11.04 7.92 7.82
CA LYS A 182 -9.78 8.66 7.63
C LYS A 182 -9.40 9.53 8.83
N GLY A 183 -10.33 9.77 9.76
CA GLY A 183 -10.03 10.41 11.04
C GLY A 183 -8.98 9.68 11.87
N ILE A 184 -8.85 8.35 11.73
CA ILE A 184 -7.81 7.55 12.39
C ILE A 184 -6.42 7.94 11.87
N ALA A 185 -6.27 8.00 10.56
CA ALA A 185 -5.01 8.39 9.91
C ALA A 185 -4.67 9.86 10.21
N LEU A 186 -5.67 10.75 10.21
CA LEU A 186 -5.49 12.16 10.56
C LEU A 186 -4.97 12.34 11.99
N LEU A 187 -5.51 11.60 12.96
CA LEU A 187 -5.03 11.64 14.35
C LEU A 187 -3.64 11.03 14.49
N ALA A 188 -3.31 9.98 13.73
CA ALA A 188 -1.97 9.40 13.71
C ALA A 188 -0.94 10.42 13.21
N GLU A 189 -1.24 11.13 12.12
CA GLU A 189 -0.41 12.22 11.61
C GLU A 189 -0.28 13.36 12.63
N ALA A 190 -1.38 13.77 13.26
CA ALA A 190 -1.36 14.79 14.30
C ALA A 190 -0.48 14.42 15.49
N ASN A 191 -0.51 13.14 15.91
CA ASN A 191 0.40 12.62 16.95
C ASN A 191 1.87 12.62 16.50
N GLN A 192 2.13 12.30 15.23
CA GLN A 192 3.49 12.34 14.67
C GLN A 192 4.03 13.77 14.68
N GLN A 193 3.23 14.75 14.21
CA GLN A 193 3.58 16.17 14.23
C GLN A 193 3.79 16.69 15.66
N PHE A 194 2.94 16.27 16.60
CA PHE A 194 3.11 16.57 18.02
C PHE A 194 4.44 16.07 18.58
N SER A 195 4.77 14.80 18.30
CA SER A 195 6.01 14.18 18.76
C SER A 195 7.26 14.80 18.12
N ALA A 196 7.13 15.35 16.93
CA ALA A 196 8.18 16.09 16.22
C ALA A 196 8.33 17.55 16.69
N GLY A 197 7.45 18.03 17.60
CA GLY A 197 7.45 19.41 18.09
C GLY A 197 6.83 20.44 17.11
N ASN A 198 6.16 19.98 16.07
CA ASN A 198 5.56 20.81 15.04
C ASN A 198 4.19 21.33 15.48
N SER A 199 4.16 22.31 16.41
CA SER A 199 2.95 22.78 17.10
C SER A 199 1.87 23.34 16.16
N GLU A 200 2.26 24.08 15.12
CA GLU A 200 1.29 24.66 14.17
C GLU A 200 0.59 23.58 13.34
N GLN A 201 1.37 22.60 12.88
CA GLN A 201 0.86 21.45 12.11
C GLN A 201 -0.06 20.60 12.99
N THR A 202 0.35 20.33 14.22
CA THR A 202 -0.47 19.60 15.21
C THR A 202 -1.81 20.29 15.44
N ARG A 203 -1.79 21.60 15.71
CA ARG A 203 -2.99 22.40 15.92
C ARG A 203 -3.95 22.32 14.74
N LEU A 204 -3.43 22.49 13.53
CA LEU A 204 -4.23 22.42 12.31
C LEU A 204 -4.97 21.07 12.19
N LEU A 205 -4.26 19.96 12.39
CA LEU A 205 -4.85 18.63 12.26
C LEU A 205 -5.88 18.33 13.36
N ILE A 206 -5.62 18.77 14.60
CA ILE A 206 -6.59 18.71 15.70
C ILE A 206 -7.86 19.50 15.35
N GLU A 207 -7.73 20.72 14.86
CA GLU A 207 -8.86 21.57 14.46
C GLU A 207 -9.68 20.95 13.33
N ILE A 208 -9.03 20.38 12.31
CA ILE A 208 -9.72 19.67 11.21
C ILE A 208 -10.54 18.51 11.76
N TYR A 209 -9.95 17.70 12.65
CA TYR A 209 -10.66 16.58 13.27
C TYR A 209 -11.88 17.06 14.05
N GLN A 210 -11.71 18.04 14.94
CA GLN A 210 -12.77 18.58 15.81
C GLN A 210 -13.97 19.15 15.04
N HIS A 211 -13.70 19.80 13.89
CA HIS A 211 -14.77 20.39 13.08
C HIS A 211 -15.46 19.38 12.16
N SER A 212 -14.87 18.22 11.96
CA SER A 212 -15.35 17.24 10.98
C SER A 212 -15.95 15.99 11.60
N LEU A 213 -15.49 15.61 12.81
CA LEU A 213 -15.81 14.34 13.44
C LEU A 213 -16.17 14.51 14.92
N PRO A 214 -16.97 13.60 15.49
CA PRO A 214 -17.21 13.56 16.93
C PRO A 214 -15.90 13.26 17.70
N ALA A 215 -15.86 13.74 18.94
CA ALA A 215 -14.73 13.45 19.81
C ALA A 215 -14.56 11.94 20.04
N SER A 216 -13.31 11.48 20.01
CA SER A 216 -12.89 10.15 20.43
C SER A 216 -11.96 10.24 21.65
N ALA A 217 -11.73 9.13 22.33
CA ALA A 217 -10.78 9.11 23.45
C ALA A 217 -9.39 9.54 22.99
N GLU A 218 -8.96 9.10 21.79
CA GLU A 218 -7.67 9.45 21.18
C GLU A 218 -7.59 10.94 20.86
N SER A 219 -8.65 11.51 20.28
CA SER A 219 -8.66 12.95 19.92
C SER A 219 -8.63 13.85 21.15
N LEU A 220 -9.37 13.48 22.22
CA LEU A 220 -9.34 14.21 23.49
C LEU A 220 -7.98 14.07 24.17
N TRP A 221 -7.38 12.88 24.14
CA TRP A 221 -6.06 12.66 24.71
C TRP A 221 -4.97 13.50 24.04
N LEU A 222 -4.98 13.56 22.70
CA LEU A 222 -4.05 14.42 22.00
C LEU A 222 -4.21 15.90 22.36
N GLN A 223 -5.46 16.37 22.52
CA GLN A 223 -5.76 17.74 22.94
C GLN A 223 -5.28 18.03 24.37
N ILE A 224 -5.45 17.06 25.29
CA ILE A 224 -4.96 17.15 26.66
C ILE A 224 -3.43 17.31 26.67
N ARG A 225 -2.72 16.45 25.93
CA ARG A 225 -1.26 16.50 25.82
C ARG A 225 -0.78 17.80 25.18
N PHE A 226 -1.45 18.26 24.14
CA PHE A 226 -1.12 19.51 23.47
C PHE A 226 -1.34 20.72 24.39
N ALA A 227 -2.44 20.75 25.15
CA ALA A 227 -2.72 21.78 26.14
C ALA A 227 -1.72 21.76 27.29
N ALA A 228 -1.36 20.56 27.81
CA ALA A 228 -0.37 20.41 28.87
C ALA A 228 1.00 20.95 28.43
N LEU A 229 1.46 20.61 27.22
CA LEU A 229 2.73 21.11 26.67
C LEU A 229 2.72 22.63 26.52
N ALA A 230 1.58 23.23 26.19
CA ALA A 230 1.40 24.67 26.01
C ALA A 230 1.19 25.42 27.36
N GLY A 231 1.10 24.73 28.50
CA GLY A 231 0.78 25.31 29.80
C GLY A 231 -0.67 25.83 29.91
N HIS A 232 -1.58 25.33 29.07
CA HIS A 232 -3.00 25.73 29.07
C HIS A 232 -3.83 24.82 29.99
N ASP A 233 -3.67 24.99 31.32
CA ASP A 233 -4.31 24.10 32.31
C ASP A 233 -5.84 24.08 32.21
N GLY A 234 -6.48 25.22 31.92
CA GLY A 234 -7.94 25.29 31.76
C GLY A 234 -8.44 24.41 30.60
N ASP A 235 -7.74 24.37 29.47
CA ASP A 235 -8.07 23.51 28.32
C ASP A 235 -7.80 22.05 28.64
N LYS A 236 -6.68 21.74 29.29
CA LYS A 236 -6.34 20.40 29.77
C LYS A 236 -7.45 19.81 30.65
N GLU A 237 -7.90 20.57 31.65
CA GLU A 237 -9.00 20.17 32.54
C GLU A 237 -10.33 20.03 31.79
N ARG A 238 -10.64 20.94 30.89
CA ARG A 238 -11.87 20.89 30.09
C ARG A 238 -11.94 19.61 29.25
N TYR A 239 -10.86 19.27 28.54
CA TYR A 239 -10.80 18.03 27.75
C TYR A 239 -10.76 16.78 28.63
N GLY A 240 -10.08 16.83 29.76
CA GLY A 240 -10.08 15.76 30.78
C GLY A 240 -11.48 15.47 31.31
N ASN A 241 -12.26 16.50 31.60
CA ASN A 241 -13.65 16.36 32.04
C ASN A 241 -14.57 15.76 30.97
N VAL A 242 -14.34 16.09 29.68
CA VAL A 242 -15.06 15.43 28.57
C VAL A 242 -14.66 13.97 28.45
N LEU A 243 -13.36 13.68 28.55
CA LEU A 243 -12.82 12.32 28.49
C LEU A 243 -13.40 11.45 29.61
N ALA A 244 -13.45 11.97 30.86
CA ALA A 244 -14.03 11.31 32.03
C ALA A 244 -15.51 10.94 31.83
N ARG A 245 -16.29 11.85 31.25
CA ARG A 245 -17.74 11.64 31.04
C ARG A 245 -18.05 10.73 29.88
N SER A 246 -17.33 10.88 28.77
CA SER A 246 -17.65 10.18 27.51
C SER A 246 -16.91 8.86 27.35
N PHE A 247 -15.73 8.72 27.95
CA PHE A 247 -14.84 7.55 27.77
C PHE A 247 -14.19 7.09 29.09
N PRO A 248 -14.97 6.88 30.18
CA PRO A 248 -14.44 6.60 31.52
C PRO A 248 -13.64 5.30 31.63
N GLN A 249 -13.83 4.36 30.69
CA GLN A 249 -13.11 3.07 30.66
C GLN A 249 -11.92 3.07 29.69
N SER A 250 -11.61 4.22 29.04
CA SER A 250 -10.52 4.29 28.09
C SER A 250 -9.15 4.30 28.77
N LYS A 251 -8.13 3.78 28.07
CA LYS A 251 -6.73 3.89 28.49
C LYS A 251 -6.30 5.36 28.59
N GLN A 252 -6.82 6.20 27.74
CA GLN A 252 -6.54 7.62 27.71
C GLN A 252 -7.00 8.32 28.99
N TYR A 253 -8.16 7.93 29.54
CA TYR A 253 -8.62 8.45 30.82
C TYR A 253 -7.74 7.96 31.99
N GLN A 254 -7.26 6.73 31.96
CA GLN A 254 -6.30 6.22 32.94
C GLN A 254 -4.99 7.00 32.93
N HIS A 255 -4.44 7.28 31.73
CA HIS A 255 -3.24 8.12 31.57
C HIS A 255 -3.48 9.56 32.09
N PHE A 256 -4.69 10.11 31.83
CA PHE A 256 -5.04 11.43 32.35
C PHE A 256 -5.03 11.46 33.89
N LEU A 257 -5.63 10.46 34.56
CA LEU A 257 -5.65 10.35 36.01
C LEU A 257 -4.25 10.16 36.61
N ALA A 258 -3.36 9.48 35.88
CA ALA A 258 -1.96 9.28 36.27
C ALA A 258 -1.05 10.48 35.98
N ASN A 259 -1.56 11.54 35.34
CA ASN A 259 -0.77 12.71 34.87
C ASN A 259 0.36 12.33 33.90
N GLU A 260 0.15 11.36 33.02
CA GLU A 260 1.12 10.83 32.03
C GLU A 260 0.98 11.56 30.69
N TYR A 261 1.17 12.88 30.66
CA TYR A 261 0.98 13.67 29.44
C TYR A 261 2.17 13.64 28.48
#